data_db50d95c827f8147cbad8440a579fb6e
#
_entry.id   db50d95c827f8147cbad8440a579fb6e
#
_cell.length_a   1.000
_cell.length_b   1.000
_cell.length_c   1.000
_cell.angle_alpha   90.00
_cell.angle_beta   90.00
_cell.angle_gamma   90.00
#
_symmetry.space_group_name_H-M   'P 1'
#
loop_
_entity.id
_entity.type
_entity.pdbx_description
1 polymer ?
#
loop_
_entity_poly.entity_id
_entity_poly.type
_entity_poly.pdbx_seq_one_letter_code
_entity_poly.pdbx_strand_id
1 'polypeptide(L)'
;LFPIYQNLMKGVKEIEKKCDIPKCFIDGMLNERLLAVLSTKENVNLETLGFEDENVRKFQAIITPIEIAGERLGTLFIYKCDQQYDIDDIILCEYGTTVVGLEMLRAVNEESAEESRKLAVIKSAINTLSYSEMEAVVHIFEELDGMEGILVASKIADRVGITRSVIVNALRKFESAGVIESRSSGMKGTYIKVLNDMVFDEVEKLKRENMH
;
A
#
# COMPACT_ATOMS: atom_id res chain seq x y z
N LEU A 1 5.53 -5.06 -0.37
CA LEU A 1 4.65 -6.12 -0.91
C LEU A 1 3.37 -5.57 -1.52
N PHE A 2 2.77 -4.51 -0.98
CA PHE A 2 1.60 -3.84 -1.55
C PHE A 2 1.80 -3.39 -3.01
N PRO A 3 2.96 -2.80 -3.41
CA PRO A 3 3.25 -2.52 -4.81
C PRO A 3 3.38 -3.79 -5.67
N ILE A 4 3.88 -4.89 -5.11
CA ILE A 4 3.97 -6.18 -5.82
C ILE A 4 2.57 -6.76 -6.01
N TYR A 5 1.72 -6.71 -4.98
CA TYR A 5 0.33 -7.14 -5.06
C TYR A 5 -0.48 -6.26 -6.03
N GLN A 6 -0.31 -4.93 -5.96
CA GLN A 6 -0.92 -4.02 -6.94
C GLN A 6 -0.41 -4.23 -8.36
N ASN A 7 0.88 -4.56 -8.54
CA ASN A 7 1.45 -4.89 -9.82
C ASN A 7 0.97 -6.26 -10.31
N LEU A 8 0.80 -7.23 -9.41
CA LEU A 8 0.20 -8.54 -9.72
C LEU A 8 -1.27 -8.37 -10.11
N MET A 9 -2.04 -7.57 -9.37
CA MET A 9 -3.44 -7.27 -9.69
C MET A 9 -3.59 -6.37 -10.92
N LYS A 10 -2.65 -5.47 -11.19
CA LYS A 10 -2.56 -4.76 -12.47
C LYS A 10 -2.19 -5.71 -13.60
N GLY A 11 -1.26 -6.64 -13.36
CA GLY A 11 -0.92 -7.71 -14.29
C GLY A 11 -2.12 -8.59 -14.61
N VAL A 12 -2.90 -9.01 -13.60
CA VAL A 12 -4.15 -9.76 -13.80
C VAL A 12 -5.16 -8.93 -14.59
N LYS A 13 -5.34 -7.64 -14.29
CA LYS A 13 -6.22 -6.74 -15.06
C LYS A 13 -5.71 -6.43 -16.47
N GLU A 14 -4.39 -6.40 -16.68
CA GLU A 14 -3.80 -6.28 -18.02
C GLU A 14 -3.90 -7.59 -18.81
N ILE A 15 -3.81 -8.74 -18.13
CA ILE A 15 -4.07 -10.05 -18.69
C ILE A 15 -5.56 -10.14 -19.07
N GLU A 16 -6.49 -9.71 -18.21
CA GLU A 16 -7.92 -9.59 -18.55
C GLU A 16 -8.20 -8.71 -19.78
N LYS A 17 -7.37 -7.70 -20.03
CA LYS A 17 -7.51 -6.81 -21.19
C LYS A 17 -6.83 -7.31 -22.46
N LYS A 18 -5.80 -8.15 -22.33
CA LYS A 18 -4.98 -8.62 -23.47
C LYS A 18 -5.24 -10.05 -23.88
N CYS A 19 -5.88 -10.85 -23.04
CA CYS A 19 -6.07 -12.27 -23.27
C CYS A 19 -7.54 -12.62 -23.21
N ASP A 20 -7.99 -13.40 -24.22
CA ASP A 20 -9.30 -14.10 -24.25
C ASP A 20 -9.34 -15.28 -23.25
N ILE A 21 -8.77 -15.12 -22.04
CA ILE A 21 -8.95 -16.12 -20.99
C ILE A 21 -10.41 -16.03 -20.55
N PRO A 22 -11.19 -17.10 -20.67
CA PRO A 22 -12.57 -17.08 -20.23
C PRO A 22 -12.65 -16.65 -18.77
N LYS A 23 -13.46 -15.64 -18.47
CA LYS A 23 -13.64 -15.14 -17.10
C LYS A 23 -13.99 -16.26 -16.12
N CYS A 24 -14.75 -17.27 -16.59
CA CYS A 24 -15.06 -18.47 -15.83
C CYS A 24 -13.83 -19.28 -15.39
N PHE A 25 -12.74 -19.25 -16.14
CA PHE A 25 -11.49 -19.94 -15.76
C PHE A 25 -10.78 -19.19 -14.63
N ILE A 26 -10.71 -17.86 -14.73
CA ILE A 26 -10.13 -17.02 -13.67
C ILE A 26 -10.98 -17.10 -12.40
N ASP A 27 -12.30 -17.01 -12.53
CA ASP A 27 -13.24 -17.14 -11.42
C ASP A 27 -13.14 -18.54 -10.78
N GLY A 28 -12.95 -19.60 -11.59
CA GLY A 28 -12.69 -20.94 -11.10
C GLY A 28 -11.41 -21.03 -10.29
N MET A 29 -10.30 -20.48 -10.78
CA MET A 29 -9.02 -20.46 -10.03
C MET A 29 -9.11 -19.69 -8.73
N LEU A 30 -9.83 -18.57 -8.72
CA LEU A 30 -10.00 -17.74 -7.53
C LEU A 30 -10.93 -18.35 -6.49
N ASN A 31 -11.85 -19.23 -6.92
CA ASN A 31 -12.82 -19.90 -6.04
C ASN A 31 -12.34 -21.24 -5.49
N GLU A 32 -11.23 -21.80 -6.02
CA GLU A 32 -10.70 -23.04 -5.48
C GLU A 32 -10.23 -22.83 -4.03
N ARG A 33 -10.78 -23.63 -3.13
CA ARG A 33 -10.44 -23.62 -1.69
C ARG A 33 -9.46 -24.70 -1.29
N LEU A 34 -9.26 -25.66 -2.19
CA LEU A 34 -8.35 -26.79 -1.98
C LEU A 34 -7.38 -26.86 -3.13
N LEU A 35 -6.25 -27.51 -2.91
CA LEU A 35 -5.31 -27.83 -3.96
C LEU A 35 -6.04 -28.64 -5.06
N ALA A 36 -5.97 -28.15 -6.28
CA ALA A 36 -6.55 -28.83 -7.44
C ALA A 36 -5.47 -29.11 -8.48
N VAL A 37 -5.44 -30.33 -9.01
CA VAL A 37 -4.61 -30.71 -10.14
C VAL A 37 -5.46 -30.66 -11.39
N LEU A 38 -5.15 -29.74 -12.29
CA LEU A 38 -5.82 -29.60 -13.56
C LEU A 38 -5.00 -30.26 -14.66
N SER A 39 -5.64 -31.14 -15.42
CA SER A 39 -5.05 -31.74 -16.60
C SER A 39 -5.90 -31.35 -17.81
N THR A 40 -5.33 -30.62 -18.75
CA THR A 40 -6.04 -30.28 -19.97
C THR A 40 -5.58 -31.17 -21.11
N LYS A 41 -6.54 -31.75 -21.81
CA LYS A 41 -6.27 -32.46 -23.05
C LYS A 41 -6.40 -31.58 -24.29
N GLU A 42 -7.12 -30.48 -24.21
CA GLU A 42 -7.41 -29.63 -25.36
C GLU A 42 -7.71 -28.17 -24.96
N ASN A 43 -7.14 -27.20 -25.71
CA ASN A 43 -7.64 -25.84 -25.87
C ASN A 43 -7.44 -24.78 -24.79
N VAL A 44 -6.45 -24.88 -23.93
CA VAL A 44 -5.97 -23.66 -23.28
C VAL A 44 -4.73 -23.20 -24.05
N ASN A 45 -4.86 -22.11 -24.77
CA ASN A 45 -3.74 -21.49 -25.44
C ASN A 45 -2.85 -20.83 -24.35
N LEU A 46 -1.66 -21.38 -24.12
CA LEU A 46 -0.73 -20.88 -23.11
C LEU A 46 -0.19 -19.49 -23.46
N GLU A 47 -0.22 -19.08 -24.72
CA GLU A 47 0.06 -17.71 -25.15
C GLU A 47 -0.85 -16.70 -24.43
N THR A 48 -2.12 -17.08 -24.18
CA THR A 48 -3.07 -16.23 -23.44
C THR A 48 -2.69 -16.05 -21.97
N LEU A 49 -1.87 -16.94 -21.42
CA LEU A 49 -1.28 -16.83 -20.07
C LEU A 49 0.09 -16.15 -20.06
N GLY A 50 0.56 -15.64 -21.22
CA GLY A 50 1.84 -14.96 -21.36
C GLY A 50 3.03 -15.88 -21.54
N PHE A 51 2.82 -17.13 -21.93
CA PHE A 51 3.88 -18.10 -22.23
C PHE A 51 4.18 -18.11 -23.73
N GLU A 52 5.43 -17.79 -24.10
CA GLU A 52 5.86 -17.63 -25.50
C GLU A 52 6.09 -18.93 -26.28
N ASP A 53 5.75 -20.10 -25.74
CA ASP A 53 6.09 -21.38 -26.35
C ASP A 53 4.94 -21.95 -27.18
N GLU A 54 4.97 -21.71 -28.49
CA GLU A 54 3.97 -22.15 -29.48
C GLU A 54 3.84 -23.69 -29.60
N ASN A 55 4.70 -24.49 -28.98
CA ASN A 55 4.77 -25.94 -29.14
C ASN A 55 4.16 -26.75 -28.00
N VAL A 56 3.62 -26.14 -26.98
CA VAL A 56 3.09 -26.83 -25.81
C VAL A 56 1.71 -27.44 -26.14
N ARG A 57 1.69 -28.73 -26.39
CA ARG A 57 0.46 -29.47 -26.73
C ARG A 57 -0.27 -30.03 -25.50
N LYS A 58 0.40 -30.18 -24.37
CA LYS A 58 -0.19 -30.71 -23.12
C LYS A 58 0.47 -30.05 -21.93
N PHE A 59 -0.31 -29.60 -21.00
CA PHE A 59 0.20 -29.16 -19.72
C PHE A 59 -0.63 -29.73 -18.57
N GLN A 60 -0.03 -29.85 -17.42
CA GLN A 60 -0.69 -30.12 -16.16
C GLN A 60 -0.37 -28.97 -15.19
N ALA A 61 -1.39 -28.49 -14.50
CA ALA A 61 -1.24 -27.39 -13.56
C ALA A 61 -1.70 -27.80 -12.16
N ILE A 62 -1.03 -27.26 -11.15
CA ILE A 62 -1.46 -27.29 -9.76
C ILE A 62 -1.92 -25.89 -9.40
N ILE A 63 -3.12 -25.78 -8.86
CA ILE A 63 -3.68 -24.57 -8.29
C ILE A 63 -3.84 -24.84 -6.79
N THR A 64 -3.24 -24.01 -5.97
CA THR A 64 -3.37 -24.12 -4.53
C THR A 64 -3.57 -22.75 -3.89
N PRO A 65 -4.57 -22.60 -3.01
CA PRO A 65 -4.77 -21.37 -2.26
C PRO A 65 -3.63 -21.17 -1.26
N ILE A 66 -3.21 -19.91 -1.12
CA ILE A 66 -2.33 -19.48 -0.04
C ILE A 66 -3.24 -18.94 1.06
N GLU A 67 -3.47 -19.74 2.09
CA GLU A 67 -4.40 -19.44 3.17
C GLU A 67 -3.72 -19.59 4.52
N ILE A 68 -3.84 -18.58 5.38
CA ILE A 68 -3.32 -18.61 6.74
C ILE A 68 -4.41 -18.15 7.70
N ALA A 69 -4.64 -18.94 8.75
CA ALA A 69 -5.63 -18.66 9.79
C ALA A 69 -7.06 -18.40 9.25
N GLY A 70 -7.44 -19.03 8.13
CA GLY A 70 -8.76 -18.86 7.51
C GLY A 70 -8.87 -17.65 6.58
N GLU A 71 -7.79 -16.91 6.41
CA GLU A 71 -7.73 -15.78 5.47
C GLU A 71 -6.94 -16.17 4.22
N ARG A 72 -7.56 -15.95 3.06
CA ARG A 72 -6.92 -16.21 1.77
C ARG A 72 -6.07 -15.04 1.37
N LEU A 73 -4.75 -15.26 1.31
CA LEU A 73 -3.75 -14.24 0.94
C LEU A 73 -3.43 -14.25 -0.55
N GLY A 74 -3.69 -15.38 -1.23
CA GLY A 74 -3.39 -15.51 -2.65
C GLY A 74 -3.70 -16.87 -3.24
N THR A 75 -3.20 -17.11 -4.44
CA THR A 75 -3.30 -18.39 -5.14
C THR A 75 -1.96 -18.68 -5.81
N LEU A 76 -1.41 -19.85 -5.59
CA LEU A 76 -0.25 -20.36 -6.30
C LEU A 76 -0.73 -21.16 -7.50
N PHE A 77 -0.21 -20.82 -8.68
CA PHE A 77 -0.43 -21.55 -9.93
C PHE A 77 0.92 -22.04 -10.45
N ILE A 78 1.06 -23.34 -10.61
CA ILE A 78 2.27 -23.96 -11.14
C ILE A 78 1.88 -24.89 -12.27
N TYR A 79 2.65 -24.92 -13.35
CA TYR A 79 2.39 -25.80 -14.47
C TYR A 79 3.66 -26.52 -14.95
N LYS A 80 3.49 -27.70 -15.52
CA LYS A 80 4.51 -28.47 -16.22
C LYS A 80 4.02 -28.80 -17.63
N CYS A 81 4.91 -28.68 -18.62
CA CYS A 81 4.64 -29.05 -20.00
C CYS A 81 5.15 -30.46 -20.25
N ASP A 82 4.33 -31.29 -20.91
CA ASP A 82 4.66 -32.67 -21.28
C ASP A 82 5.12 -33.59 -20.13
N GLN A 83 4.87 -33.18 -18.89
CA GLN A 83 5.15 -33.94 -17.67
C GLN A 83 3.92 -33.99 -16.78
N GLN A 84 3.84 -35.02 -15.92
CA GLN A 84 2.81 -35.13 -14.90
C GLN A 84 3.38 -34.73 -13.53
N TYR A 85 2.51 -34.24 -12.68
CA TYR A 85 2.81 -34.05 -11.26
C TYR A 85 2.66 -35.38 -10.52
N ASP A 86 3.60 -35.68 -9.66
CA ASP A 86 3.56 -36.78 -8.72
C ASP A 86 3.11 -36.31 -7.33
N ILE A 87 3.04 -37.23 -6.39
CA ILE A 87 2.62 -36.92 -5.02
C ILE A 87 3.61 -36.03 -4.29
N ASP A 88 4.89 -36.14 -4.61
CA ASP A 88 5.95 -35.34 -3.99
C ASP A 88 5.87 -33.88 -4.45
N ASP A 89 5.56 -33.65 -5.71
CA ASP A 89 5.29 -32.32 -6.28
C ASP A 89 4.10 -31.65 -5.53
N ILE A 90 3.03 -32.41 -5.28
CA ILE A 90 1.84 -31.91 -4.57
C ILE A 90 2.18 -31.53 -3.13
N ILE A 91 2.88 -32.42 -2.42
CA ILE A 91 3.34 -32.17 -1.04
C ILE A 91 4.24 -30.92 -0.99
N LEU A 92 5.15 -30.80 -1.96
CA LEU A 92 6.04 -29.64 -2.04
C LEU A 92 5.27 -28.34 -2.29
N CYS A 93 4.23 -28.37 -3.12
CA CYS A 93 3.36 -27.22 -3.35
C CYS A 93 2.60 -26.81 -2.09
N GLU A 94 2.02 -27.76 -1.34
CA GLU A 94 1.33 -27.48 -0.08
C GLU A 94 2.27 -26.90 0.98
N TYR A 95 3.46 -27.47 1.09
CA TYR A 95 4.48 -26.94 2.00
C TYR A 95 4.91 -25.52 1.58
N GLY A 96 5.19 -25.34 0.27
CA GLY A 96 5.59 -24.06 -0.29
C GLY A 96 4.55 -22.97 -0.08
N THR A 97 3.26 -23.27 -0.26
CA THR A 97 2.18 -22.29 -0.02
C THR A 97 2.08 -21.88 1.44
N THR A 98 2.33 -22.81 2.36
CA THR A 98 2.36 -22.49 3.80
C THR A 98 3.49 -21.53 4.13
N VAL A 99 4.71 -21.79 3.63
CA VAL A 99 5.86 -20.92 3.85
C VAL A 99 5.63 -19.53 3.24
N VAL A 100 5.17 -19.48 1.99
CA VAL A 100 4.86 -18.22 1.31
C VAL A 100 3.75 -17.46 2.05
N GLY A 101 2.71 -18.14 2.50
CA GLY A 101 1.62 -17.54 3.25
C GLY A 101 2.08 -16.92 4.56
N LEU A 102 2.96 -17.58 5.30
CA LEU A 102 3.53 -17.03 6.54
C LEU A 102 4.36 -15.77 6.27
N GLU A 103 5.18 -15.74 5.20
CA GLU A 103 5.95 -14.56 4.83
C GLU A 103 5.04 -13.41 4.34
N MET A 104 3.98 -13.71 3.59
CA MET A 104 2.99 -12.71 3.19
C MET A 104 2.28 -12.11 4.41
N LEU A 105 1.83 -12.94 5.35
CA LEU A 105 1.20 -12.48 6.59
C LEU A 105 2.14 -11.61 7.42
N ARG A 106 3.40 -12.02 7.54
CA ARG A 106 4.43 -11.24 8.22
C ARG A 106 4.59 -9.86 7.60
N ALA A 107 4.71 -9.80 6.28
CA ALA A 107 4.88 -8.54 5.57
C ALA A 107 3.68 -7.60 5.73
N VAL A 108 2.44 -8.12 5.67
CA VAL A 108 1.21 -7.35 5.92
C VAL A 108 1.20 -6.80 7.34
N ASN A 109 1.58 -7.61 8.33
CA ASN A 109 1.64 -7.18 9.73
C ASN A 109 2.72 -6.13 9.97
N GLU A 110 3.89 -6.25 9.33
CA GLU A 110 4.97 -5.25 9.42
C GLU A 110 4.53 -3.90 8.80
N GLU A 111 3.84 -3.91 7.66
CA GLU A 111 3.30 -2.71 7.02
C GLU A 111 2.25 -2.03 7.89
N SER A 112 1.28 -2.79 8.39
CA SER A 112 0.24 -2.28 9.30
C SER A 112 0.81 -1.72 10.61
N ALA A 113 1.84 -2.37 11.16
CA ALA A 113 2.53 -1.88 12.35
C ALA A 113 3.27 -0.56 12.06
N GLU A 114 3.89 -0.42 10.90
CA GLU A 114 4.57 0.82 10.49
C GLU A 114 3.59 1.97 10.28
N GLU A 115 2.46 1.73 9.60
CA GLU A 115 1.38 2.71 9.45
C GLU A 115 0.83 3.17 10.81
N SER A 116 0.61 2.21 11.71
CA SER A 116 0.16 2.52 13.07
C SER A 116 1.15 3.37 13.85
N ARG A 117 2.45 3.11 13.70
CA ARG A 117 3.50 3.94 14.31
C ARG A 117 3.52 5.35 13.73
N LYS A 118 3.46 5.49 12.42
CA LYS A 118 3.41 6.78 11.74
C LYS A 118 2.23 7.62 12.21
N LEU A 119 1.05 6.99 12.31
CA LEU A 119 -0.16 7.65 12.81
C LEU A 119 -0.04 8.04 14.28
N ALA A 120 0.52 7.16 15.13
CA ALA A 120 0.73 7.45 16.55
C ALA A 120 1.64 8.65 16.78
N VAL A 121 2.70 8.81 15.98
CA VAL A 121 3.62 9.96 16.02
C VAL A 121 2.86 11.26 15.71
N ILE A 122 2.05 11.29 14.67
CA ILE A 122 1.27 12.47 14.29
C ILE A 122 0.27 12.83 15.39
N LYS A 123 -0.50 11.86 15.88
CA LYS A 123 -1.46 12.09 16.98
C LYS A 123 -0.78 12.59 18.25
N SER A 124 0.39 12.06 18.57
CA SER A 124 1.17 12.55 19.71
C SER A 124 1.61 14.00 19.52
N ALA A 125 2.06 14.37 18.30
CA ALA A 125 2.42 15.75 17.99
C ALA A 125 1.21 16.70 18.13
N ILE A 126 0.06 16.33 17.56
CA ILE A 126 -1.20 17.09 17.63
C ILE A 126 -1.65 17.30 19.08
N ASN A 127 -1.57 16.26 19.91
CA ASN A 127 -1.97 16.33 21.33
C ASN A 127 -1.10 17.29 22.17
N THR A 128 0.06 17.68 21.69
CA THR A 128 0.91 18.68 22.36
C THR A 128 0.54 20.12 22.00
N LEU A 129 -0.28 20.33 20.98
CA LEU A 129 -0.64 21.65 20.50
C LEU A 129 -1.67 22.33 21.40
N SER A 130 -1.52 23.63 21.58
CA SER A 130 -2.62 24.48 22.07
C SER A 130 -3.65 24.71 20.98
N TYR A 131 -4.83 25.23 21.34
CA TYR A 131 -5.89 25.54 20.36
C TYR A 131 -5.39 26.43 19.21
N SER A 132 -4.71 27.53 19.56
CA SER A 132 -4.16 28.44 18.54
C SER A 132 -3.05 27.79 17.68
N GLU A 133 -2.29 26.84 18.23
CA GLU A 133 -1.29 26.09 17.46
C GLU A 133 -1.94 25.04 16.53
N MET A 134 -3.08 24.44 16.94
CA MET A 134 -3.86 23.56 16.06
C MET A 134 -4.41 24.33 14.87
N GLU A 135 -4.99 25.51 15.10
CA GLU A 135 -5.45 26.40 14.05
C GLU A 135 -4.28 26.79 13.10
N ALA A 136 -3.12 27.14 13.67
CA ALA A 136 -1.91 27.41 12.91
C ALA A 136 -1.51 26.24 12.00
N VAL A 137 -1.53 25.01 12.53
CA VAL A 137 -1.18 23.79 11.76
C VAL A 137 -2.11 23.60 10.58
N VAL A 138 -3.42 23.73 10.75
CA VAL A 138 -4.38 23.64 9.64
C VAL A 138 -3.98 24.61 8.51
N HIS A 139 -3.72 25.86 8.83
CA HIS A 139 -3.37 26.87 7.81
C HIS A 139 -1.97 26.68 7.23
N ILE A 140 -1.02 26.15 7.98
CA ILE A 140 0.29 25.77 7.46
C ILE A 140 0.16 24.73 6.36
N PHE A 141 -0.62 23.65 6.61
CA PHE A 141 -0.79 22.57 5.66
C PHE A 141 -1.72 22.93 4.47
N GLU A 142 -2.64 23.88 4.66
CA GLU A 142 -3.43 24.44 3.55
C GLU A 142 -2.58 25.28 2.59
N GLU A 143 -1.58 25.99 3.11
CA GLU A 143 -0.67 26.82 2.28
C GLU A 143 0.42 25.98 1.61
N LEU A 144 0.69 24.78 2.16
CA LEU A 144 1.71 23.87 1.64
C LEU A 144 1.14 23.08 0.46
N ASP A 145 1.64 23.35 -0.73
CA ASP A 145 1.23 22.64 -1.96
C ASP A 145 2.05 21.35 -2.12
N GLY A 146 1.59 20.29 -1.49
CA GLY A 146 2.23 18.95 -1.52
C GLY A 146 3.19 18.68 -0.38
N MET A 147 4.20 17.84 -0.63
CA MET A 147 5.11 17.30 0.40
C MET A 147 6.19 18.28 0.84
N GLU A 148 6.40 19.38 0.12
CA GLU A 148 7.41 20.38 0.46
C GLU A 148 7.07 21.76 -0.10
N GLY A 149 7.51 22.81 0.58
CA GLY A 149 7.28 24.19 0.14
C GLY A 149 7.92 25.23 1.02
N ILE A 150 7.82 26.50 0.62
CA ILE A 150 8.32 27.64 1.39
C ILE A 150 7.13 28.41 1.94
N LEU A 151 7.08 28.55 3.25
CA LEU A 151 6.04 29.29 3.95
C LEU A 151 6.58 30.56 4.59
N VAL A 152 5.79 31.63 4.55
CA VAL A 152 6.09 32.88 5.24
C VAL A 152 5.21 32.98 6.47
N ALA A 153 5.76 32.63 7.64
CA ALA A 153 5.02 32.56 8.90
C ALA A 153 4.26 33.85 9.26
N SER A 154 4.81 35.04 8.93
CA SER A 154 4.13 36.32 9.15
C SER A 154 2.87 36.46 8.28
N LYS A 155 2.90 36.03 7.01
CA LYS A 155 1.74 36.09 6.14
C LYS A 155 0.58 35.21 6.62
N ILE A 156 0.91 34.00 7.09
CA ILE A 156 -0.09 33.09 7.67
C ILE A 156 -0.65 33.72 8.96
N ALA A 157 0.24 34.18 9.84
CA ALA A 157 -0.15 34.81 11.09
C ALA A 157 -1.10 36.01 10.91
N ASP A 158 -0.76 36.89 9.97
CA ASP A 158 -1.57 38.09 9.64
C ASP A 158 -2.95 37.70 9.07
N ARG A 159 -3.03 36.65 8.26
CA ARG A 159 -4.27 36.18 7.64
C ARG A 159 -5.22 35.56 8.65
N VAL A 160 -4.69 34.80 9.60
CA VAL A 160 -5.46 34.02 10.60
C VAL A 160 -5.73 34.83 11.87
N GLY A 161 -5.02 35.94 12.08
CA GLY A 161 -5.17 36.76 13.29
C GLY A 161 -4.41 36.20 14.51
N ILE A 162 -3.40 35.37 14.30
CA ILE A 162 -2.54 34.81 15.33
C ILE A 162 -1.15 35.43 15.27
N THR A 163 -0.31 35.16 16.28
CA THR A 163 1.05 35.69 16.28
C THR A 163 2.02 34.76 15.52
N ARG A 164 3.07 35.34 14.92
CA ARG A 164 4.15 34.59 14.27
C ARG A 164 4.77 33.53 15.20
N SER A 165 4.85 33.82 16.49
CA SER A 165 5.40 32.87 17.48
C SER A 165 4.56 31.59 17.60
N VAL A 166 3.26 31.66 17.47
CA VAL A 166 2.38 30.49 17.47
C VAL A 166 2.70 29.59 16.27
N ILE A 167 2.84 30.17 15.08
CA ILE A 167 3.24 29.42 13.87
C ILE A 167 4.59 28.71 14.09
N VAL A 168 5.59 29.45 14.58
CA VAL A 168 6.94 28.90 14.81
C VAL A 168 6.92 27.80 15.87
N ASN A 169 6.14 27.95 16.93
CA ASN A 169 6.03 26.93 17.98
C ASN A 169 5.34 25.67 17.46
N ALA A 170 4.28 25.81 16.68
CA ALA A 170 3.61 24.69 16.03
C ALA A 170 4.55 23.90 15.12
N LEU A 171 5.31 24.61 14.26
CA LEU A 171 6.33 23.99 13.41
C LEU A 171 7.40 23.24 14.21
N ARG A 172 7.92 23.84 15.31
CA ARG A 172 8.92 23.18 16.17
C ARG A 172 8.41 21.90 16.80
N LYS A 173 7.13 21.87 17.23
CA LYS A 173 6.52 20.67 17.81
C LYS A 173 6.42 19.54 16.79
N PHE A 174 6.00 19.85 15.56
CA PHE A 174 5.95 18.88 14.47
C PHE A 174 7.34 18.41 14.02
N GLU A 175 8.32 19.31 13.99
CA GLU A 175 9.71 18.97 13.71
C GLU A 175 10.32 18.09 14.82
N SER A 176 10.08 18.44 16.10
CA SER A 176 10.55 17.65 17.25
C SER A 176 9.93 16.25 17.29
N ALA A 177 8.72 16.10 16.78
CA ALA A 177 8.05 14.81 16.63
C ALA A 177 8.49 14.03 15.37
N GLY A 178 9.30 14.62 14.50
CA GLY A 178 9.74 13.99 13.25
C GLY A 178 8.67 13.90 12.18
N VAL A 179 7.62 14.72 12.25
CA VAL A 179 6.55 14.79 11.24
C VAL A 179 6.99 15.63 10.05
N ILE A 180 7.75 16.70 10.29
CA ILE A 180 8.29 17.58 9.27
C ILE A 180 9.78 17.87 9.53
N GLU A 181 10.46 18.33 8.49
CA GLU A 181 11.74 19.07 8.57
C GLU A 181 11.48 20.53 8.27
N SER A 182 12.12 21.45 9.01
CA SER A 182 12.04 22.87 8.71
C SER A 182 13.43 23.50 8.58
N ARG A 183 13.59 24.41 7.62
CA ARG A 183 14.83 25.16 7.40
C ARG A 183 14.53 26.63 7.12
N SER A 184 15.18 27.51 7.87
CA SER A 184 15.06 28.94 7.61
C SER A 184 15.73 29.31 6.28
N SER A 185 14.98 29.97 5.39
CA SER A 185 15.45 30.52 4.11
C SER A 185 15.62 32.04 4.16
N GLY A 186 15.91 32.57 5.34
CA GLY A 186 16.10 34.00 5.56
C GLY A 186 14.85 34.82 5.23
N MET A 187 15.00 35.86 4.39
CA MET A 187 13.89 36.73 3.99
C MET A 187 12.82 36.03 3.14
N LYS A 188 13.14 34.86 2.55
CA LYS A 188 12.20 34.10 1.70
C LYS A 188 11.18 33.31 2.52
N GLY A 189 11.41 33.11 3.82
CA GLY A 189 10.52 32.34 4.68
C GLY A 189 11.16 31.08 5.27
N THR A 190 10.34 30.09 5.59
CA THR A 190 10.77 28.78 6.13
C THR A 190 10.44 27.72 5.10
N TYR A 191 11.43 26.97 4.66
CA TYR A 191 11.25 25.77 3.86
C TYR A 191 10.80 24.65 4.79
N ILE A 192 9.75 23.94 4.39
CA ILE A 192 9.18 22.80 5.09
C ILE A 192 9.17 21.60 4.17
N LYS A 193 9.54 20.45 4.70
CA LYS A 193 9.42 19.15 4.07
C LYS A 193 8.66 18.22 4.99
N VAL A 194 7.59 17.63 4.48
CA VAL A 194 6.78 16.63 5.18
C VAL A 194 7.50 15.28 5.12
N LEU A 195 7.72 14.66 6.27
CA LEU A 195 8.37 13.36 6.41
C LEU A 195 7.35 12.22 6.56
N ASN A 196 6.13 12.56 6.97
CA ASN A 196 5.05 11.62 7.20
C ASN A 196 3.77 12.14 6.53
N ASP A 197 3.45 11.58 5.38
CA ASP A 197 2.35 11.99 4.51
C ASP A 197 0.95 11.80 5.14
N MET A 198 0.80 10.87 6.08
CA MET A 198 -0.46 10.68 6.82
C MET A 198 -0.87 11.91 7.64
N VAL A 199 0.01 12.91 7.79
CA VAL A 199 -0.31 14.16 8.49
C VAL A 199 -1.41 14.95 7.78
N PHE A 200 -1.51 14.88 6.47
CA PHE A 200 -2.54 15.59 5.71
C PHE A 200 -3.94 15.10 6.09
N ASP A 201 -4.14 13.78 6.20
CA ASP A 201 -5.42 13.19 6.58
C ASP A 201 -5.83 13.56 8.02
N GLU A 202 -4.86 13.57 8.95
CA GLU A 202 -5.11 13.94 10.34
C GLU A 202 -5.40 15.45 10.50
N VAL A 203 -4.72 16.30 9.74
CA VAL A 203 -4.99 17.75 9.72
C VAL A 203 -6.37 18.04 9.09
N GLU A 204 -6.77 17.30 8.05
CA GLU A 204 -8.13 17.43 7.51
C GLU A 204 -9.20 17.03 8.52
N LYS A 205 -8.97 16.00 9.33
CA LYS A 205 -9.88 15.63 10.43
C LYS A 205 -10.00 16.74 11.47
N LEU A 206 -8.85 17.31 11.89
CA LEU A 206 -8.83 18.46 12.80
C LEU A 206 -9.62 19.65 12.26
N LYS A 207 -9.50 19.93 10.96
CA LYS A 207 -10.25 21.02 10.32
C LYS A 207 -11.77 20.78 10.43
N ARG A 208 -12.23 19.56 10.20
CA ARG A 208 -13.66 19.20 10.29
C ARG A 208 -14.19 19.29 11.72
N GLU A 209 -13.38 18.90 12.70
CA GLU A 209 -13.74 18.95 14.13
C GLU A 209 -13.81 20.39 14.66
N ASN A 210 -12.94 21.30 14.17
CA ASN A 210 -12.93 22.71 14.59
C ASN A 210 -13.97 23.58 13.88
N MET A 211 -14.66 23.07 12.85
CA MET A 211 -15.75 23.78 12.15
C MET A 211 -17.13 23.55 12.77
N HIS A 212 -17.22 22.83 13.87
CA HIS A 212 -18.43 22.60 14.68
C HIS A 212 -18.27 23.19 16.08
#